data_0ae635abea634d75d21d136b9c9bba5a
#
_entry.id   0ae635abea634d75d21d136b9c9bba5a
#
_cell.length_a   1.000
_cell.length_b   1.000
_cell.length_c   1.000
_cell.angle_alpha   90.00
_cell.angle_beta   90.00
_cell.angle_gamma   90.00
#
_symmetry.space_group_name_H-M   'P 1'
#
loop_
_entity.id
_entity.type
_entity.pdbx_description
1 polymer ?
#
loop_
_entity_poly.entity_id
_entity_poly.type
_entity_poly.pdbx_seq_one_letter_code
_entity_poly.pdbx_strand_id
1 'polypeptide(L)'
;MDHKLEWLSEEEGRIVFFEKAQPFFTADFFLTGGNEAEFKIQDVVFEGKSTKNDDFPKEVTLKMTECLSECFRLLWDEGLEEVVLLEPQGTKTAEILNSTNVVQKLYSEYMMKRHIESKKTTDCGLDFLELTKTEDGYLCENKEKTFFCRLLSYDGEATGKQSFYLYEVEVKKMSRNKGVATNCLTALFTLLSQDAPLMVYLQVGSYNEPAVHLYKKLGFDVSEELGYYAPTEE
;
A
#
# COMPACT_ATOMS: atom_id res chain seq x y z
N MET A 1 -0.89 -31.00 0.97
CA MET A 1 -1.85 -30.43 1.94
C MET A 1 -3.13 -30.16 1.19
N ASP A 2 -4.30 -30.46 1.77
CA ASP A 2 -5.57 -30.12 1.11
C ASP A 2 -5.73 -28.61 1.04
N HIS A 3 -6.22 -28.09 -0.10
CA HIS A 3 -6.44 -26.67 -0.27
C HIS A 3 -7.75 -26.37 -1.00
N LYS A 4 -8.23 -25.13 -0.89
CA LYS A 4 -9.35 -24.59 -1.63
C LYS A 4 -8.98 -23.20 -2.13
N LEU A 5 -9.12 -22.97 -3.44
CA LEU A 5 -9.11 -21.65 -4.03
C LEU A 5 -10.56 -21.25 -4.30
N GLU A 6 -10.95 -20.05 -3.91
CA GLU A 6 -12.30 -19.54 -4.02
C GLU A 6 -12.25 -18.07 -4.50
N TRP A 7 -12.93 -17.78 -5.60
CA TRP A 7 -13.14 -16.41 -6.04
C TRP A 7 -14.29 -15.78 -5.24
N LEU A 8 -14.02 -14.64 -4.61
CA LEU A 8 -14.97 -13.87 -3.80
C LEU A 8 -15.70 -12.82 -4.65
N SER A 9 -15.03 -12.33 -5.68
CA SER A 9 -15.54 -11.41 -6.70
C SER A 9 -14.82 -11.65 -8.04
N GLU A 10 -15.00 -10.75 -9.02
CA GLU A 10 -14.25 -10.80 -10.30
C GLU A 10 -12.77 -10.43 -10.12
N GLU A 11 -12.41 -9.72 -9.05
CA GLU A 11 -11.06 -9.21 -8.81
C GLU A 11 -10.42 -9.73 -7.52
N GLU A 12 -11.14 -10.45 -6.69
CA GLU A 12 -10.66 -10.91 -5.39
C GLU A 12 -10.93 -12.38 -5.17
N GLY A 13 -10.01 -13.04 -4.48
CA GLY A 13 -10.18 -14.43 -4.10
C GLY A 13 -9.42 -14.81 -2.83
N ARG A 14 -9.59 -16.06 -2.42
CA ARG A 14 -9.01 -16.62 -1.21
C ARG A 14 -8.47 -18.00 -1.44
N ILE A 15 -7.30 -18.28 -0.88
CA ILE A 15 -6.68 -19.61 -0.82
C ILE A 15 -6.63 -20.05 0.63
N VAL A 16 -7.16 -21.21 0.91
CA VAL A 16 -7.15 -21.81 2.26
C VAL A 16 -6.52 -23.19 2.20
N PHE A 17 -5.52 -23.44 3.03
CA PHE A 17 -4.93 -24.74 3.23
C PHE A 17 -5.44 -25.35 4.53
N PHE A 18 -5.66 -26.65 4.51
CA PHE A 18 -6.26 -27.38 5.62
C PHE A 18 -5.28 -28.43 6.18
N GLU A 19 -5.25 -28.52 7.50
CA GLU A 19 -4.64 -29.62 8.22
C GLU A 19 -5.71 -30.30 9.07
N LYS A 20 -5.90 -31.62 8.87
CA LYS A 20 -6.96 -32.40 9.57
C LYS A 20 -8.34 -31.77 9.48
N ALA A 21 -8.70 -31.26 8.30
CA ALA A 21 -9.94 -30.56 8.00
C ALA A 21 -10.15 -29.23 8.75
N GLN A 22 -9.12 -28.67 9.37
CA GLN A 22 -9.15 -27.33 9.96
C GLN A 22 -8.30 -26.37 9.12
N PRO A 23 -8.70 -25.11 8.92
CA PRO A 23 -7.86 -24.10 8.27
C PRO A 23 -6.51 -23.99 9.00
N PHE A 24 -5.42 -24.06 8.24
CA PHE A 24 -4.06 -23.88 8.75
C PHE A 24 -3.44 -22.60 8.25
N PHE A 25 -3.60 -22.28 6.97
CA PHE A 25 -3.05 -21.09 6.33
C PHE A 25 -4.10 -20.50 5.42
N THR A 26 -4.26 -19.17 5.47
CA THR A 26 -5.20 -18.42 4.65
C THR A 26 -4.49 -17.24 4.02
N ALA A 27 -4.65 -17.08 2.70
CA ALA A 27 -4.20 -15.92 1.95
C ALA A 27 -5.33 -15.37 1.10
N ASP A 28 -5.49 -14.06 1.09
CA ASP A 28 -6.37 -13.36 0.17
C ASP A 28 -5.55 -12.76 -0.97
N PHE A 29 -6.07 -12.84 -2.19
CA PHE A 29 -5.44 -12.27 -3.38
C PHE A 29 -6.40 -11.33 -4.10
N PHE A 30 -5.84 -10.36 -4.83
CA PHE A 30 -6.58 -9.41 -5.66
C PHE A 30 -5.81 -9.10 -6.93
N LEU A 31 -6.57 -8.94 -8.01
CA LEU A 31 -6.02 -8.54 -9.30
C LEU A 31 -5.66 -7.06 -9.28
N THR A 32 -4.48 -6.72 -9.76
CA THR A 32 -4.01 -5.33 -9.85
C THR A 32 -4.12 -4.76 -11.26
N GLY A 33 -4.39 -5.63 -12.23
CA GLY A 33 -4.61 -5.29 -13.63
C GLY A 33 -4.00 -6.33 -14.56
N GLY A 34 -4.64 -6.58 -15.71
CA GLY A 34 -4.15 -7.58 -16.66
C GLY A 34 -4.02 -8.98 -16.04
N ASN A 35 -2.81 -9.57 -16.12
CA ASN A 35 -2.48 -10.88 -15.57
C ASN A 35 -1.65 -10.76 -14.26
N GLU A 36 -1.84 -9.68 -13.51
CA GLU A 36 -1.10 -9.39 -12.30
C GLU A 36 -1.96 -9.59 -11.06
N ALA A 37 -1.39 -10.14 -9.99
CA ALA A 37 -2.05 -10.28 -8.71
C ALA A 37 -1.12 -9.99 -7.53
N GLU A 38 -1.69 -9.39 -6.52
CA GLU A 38 -1.10 -9.27 -5.19
C GLU A 38 -1.83 -10.19 -4.22
N PHE A 39 -1.11 -10.87 -3.34
CA PHE A 39 -1.74 -11.61 -2.25
C PHE A 39 -1.13 -11.28 -0.89
N LYS A 40 -1.92 -11.48 0.14
CA LYS A 40 -1.55 -11.23 1.55
C LYS A 40 -1.86 -12.45 2.40
N ILE A 41 -0.95 -12.80 3.30
CA ILE A 41 -1.24 -13.80 4.33
C ILE A 41 -2.22 -13.19 5.32
N GLN A 42 -3.39 -13.80 5.44
CA GLN A 42 -4.42 -13.36 6.39
C GLN A 42 -4.25 -14.00 7.74
N ASP A 43 -4.01 -15.31 7.76
CA ASP A 43 -3.87 -16.05 9.01
C ASP A 43 -3.03 -17.30 8.84
N VAL A 44 -2.32 -17.65 9.92
CA VAL A 44 -1.65 -18.94 10.12
C VAL A 44 -2.12 -19.50 11.45
N VAL A 45 -2.81 -20.63 11.44
CA VAL A 45 -3.43 -21.23 12.64
C VAL A 45 -2.64 -22.44 13.09
N PHE A 46 -2.20 -22.44 14.33
CA PHE A 46 -1.54 -23.57 14.97
C PHE A 46 -2.19 -23.89 16.32
N GLU A 47 -2.49 -25.18 16.55
CA GLU A 47 -3.22 -25.63 17.76
C GLU A 47 -4.52 -24.84 18.04
N GLY A 48 -5.23 -24.47 16.96
CA GLY A 48 -6.50 -23.72 17.04
C GLY A 48 -6.36 -22.24 17.41
N LYS A 49 -5.15 -21.67 17.38
CA LYS A 49 -4.90 -20.24 17.61
C LYS A 49 -4.24 -19.61 16.40
N SER A 50 -4.64 -18.37 16.07
CA SER A 50 -3.93 -17.54 15.12
C SER A 50 -2.52 -17.24 15.65
N THR A 51 -1.51 -17.47 14.81
CA THR A 51 -0.10 -17.29 15.19
C THR A 51 0.61 -16.24 14.34
N LYS A 52 -0.12 -15.51 13.49
CA LYS A 52 0.48 -14.56 12.52
C LYS A 52 1.49 -13.57 13.15
N ASN A 53 1.31 -13.22 14.42
CA ASN A 53 2.17 -12.27 15.14
C ASN A 53 2.98 -12.92 16.28
N ASP A 54 2.93 -14.23 16.44
CA ASP A 54 3.61 -14.95 17.50
C ASP A 54 4.88 -15.65 16.98
N ASP A 55 5.72 -16.17 17.90
CA ASP A 55 6.85 -17.01 17.53
C ASP A 55 6.35 -18.34 16.96
N PHE A 56 6.76 -18.65 15.74
CA PHE A 56 6.40 -19.88 15.05
C PHE A 56 7.30 -21.04 15.46
N PRO A 57 6.76 -22.21 15.84
CA PRO A 57 7.52 -23.42 15.87
C PRO A 57 8.12 -23.74 14.49
N LYS A 58 9.30 -24.37 14.44
CA LYS A 58 9.97 -24.71 13.16
C LYS A 58 9.06 -25.50 12.20
N GLU A 59 8.22 -26.38 12.74
CA GLU A 59 7.27 -27.15 11.95
C GLU A 59 6.24 -26.24 11.24
N VAL A 60 5.74 -25.21 11.93
CA VAL A 60 4.79 -24.24 11.35
C VAL A 60 5.47 -23.42 10.27
N THR A 61 6.71 -23.00 10.51
CA THR A 61 7.52 -22.27 9.51
C THR A 61 7.67 -23.08 8.23
N LEU A 62 8.02 -24.38 8.34
CA LEU A 62 8.18 -25.25 7.17
C LEU A 62 6.86 -25.38 6.39
N LYS A 63 5.76 -25.68 7.08
CA LYS A 63 4.43 -25.79 6.44
C LYS A 63 3.98 -24.47 5.81
N MET A 64 4.26 -23.33 6.45
CA MET A 64 3.94 -22.02 5.90
C MET A 64 4.69 -21.79 4.58
N THR A 65 5.97 -22.14 4.50
CA THR A 65 6.76 -22.01 3.27
C THR A 65 6.26 -22.92 2.15
N GLU A 66 5.80 -24.12 2.47
CA GLU A 66 5.14 -25.02 1.51
C GLU A 66 3.82 -24.42 0.99
N CYS A 67 2.98 -23.85 1.89
CA CYS A 67 1.75 -23.16 1.49
C CYS A 67 2.03 -21.95 0.59
N LEU A 68 3.09 -21.18 0.87
CA LEU A 68 3.48 -20.03 0.04
C LEU A 68 3.86 -20.45 -1.38
N SER A 69 4.71 -21.45 -1.52
CA SER A 69 5.08 -21.99 -2.85
C SER A 69 3.84 -22.43 -3.63
N GLU A 70 2.93 -23.09 -2.95
CA GLU A 70 1.68 -23.58 -3.54
C GLU A 70 0.72 -22.41 -3.89
N CYS A 71 0.67 -21.30 -3.11
CA CYS A 71 -0.10 -20.11 -3.47
C CYS A 71 0.36 -19.55 -4.82
N PHE A 72 1.65 -19.37 -5.02
CA PHE A 72 2.18 -18.90 -6.31
C PHE A 72 1.79 -19.85 -7.45
N ARG A 73 1.97 -21.16 -7.25
CA ARG A 73 1.63 -22.16 -8.26
C ARG A 73 0.14 -22.12 -8.62
N LEU A 74 -0.75 -22.04 -7.63
CA LEU A 74 -2.19 -22.00 -7.86
C LEU A 74 -2.60 -20.74 -8.63
N LEU A 75 -2.03 -19.57 -8.30
CA LEU A 75 -2.32 -18.32 -9.00
C LEU A 75 -1.79 -18.34 -10.44
N TRP A 76 -0.62 -18.95 -10.69
CA TRP A 76 -0.13 -19.17 -12.06
C TRP A 76 -1.01 -20.13 -12.85
N ASP A 77 -1.55 -21.19 -12.22
CA ASP A 77 -2.49 -22.11 -12.86
C ASP A 77 -3.81 -21.41 -13.26
N GLU A 78 -4.20 -20.34 -12.55
CA GLU A 78 -5.33 -19.45 -12.93
C GLU A 78 -4.97 -18.49 -14.08
N GLY A 79 -3.74 -18.52 -14.60
CA GLY A 79 -3.28 -17.70 -15.74
C GLY A 79 -2.69 -16.35 -15.35
N LEU A 80 -2.38 -16.14 -14.06
CA LEU A 80 -1.71 -14.93 -13.60
C LEU A 80 -0.19 -15.07 -13.83
N GLU A 81 0.43 -14.06 -14.42
CA GLU A 81 1.85 -14.10 -14.82
C GLU A 81 2.74 -13.40 -13.79
N GLU A 82 2.29 -12.27 -13.25
CA GLU A 82 3.00 -11.53 -12.21
C GLU A 82 2.25 -11.64 -10.89
N VAL A 83 2.82 -12.41 -9.97
CA VAL A 83 2.23 -12.66 -8.64
C VAL A 83 3.19 -12.21 -7.56
N VAL A 84 2.74 -11.34 -6.67
CA VAL A 84 3.55 -10.75 -5.61
C VAL A 84 2.87 -10.94 -4.26
N LEU A 85 3.64 -11.38 -3.26
CA LEU A 85 3.21 -11.41 -1.87
C LEU A 85 3.52 -10.08 -1.18
N LEU A 86 2.53 -9.50 -0.53
CA LEU A 86 2.68 -8.32 0.31
C LEU A 86 2.66 -8.71 1.79
N GLU A 87 3.64 -8.24 2.54
CA GLU A 87 3.67 -8.45 3.99
C GLU A 87 4.18 -7.19 4.72
N PRO A 88 3.46 -6.74 5.77
CA PRO A 88 3.93 -5.67 6.65
C PRO A 88 5.29 -6.02 7.27
N GLN A 89 6.23 -5.09 7.21
CA GLN A 89 7.55 -5.29 7.79
C GLN A 89 7.52 -5.16 9.32
N GLY A 90 8.46 -5.81 9.99
CA GLY A 90 8.50 -5.87 11.45
C GLY A 90 7.56 -6.91 12.08
N THR A 91 6.85 -7.71 11.27
CA THR A 91 6.08 -8.87 11.71
C THR A 91 6.95 -10.12 11.79
N LYS A 92 6.52 -11.11 12.56
CA LYS A 92 7.19 -12.43 12.58
C LYS A 92 7.10 -13.14 11.24
N THR A 93 6.01 -12.96 10.51
CA THR A 93 5.85 -13.44 9.14
C THR A 93 6.93 -12.86 8.23
N ALA A 94 7.16 -11.54 8.27
CA ALA A 94 8.20 -10.89 7.48
C ALA A 94 9.62 -11.40 7.85
N GLU A 95 9.90 -11.66 9.13
CA GLU A 95 11.17 -12.26 9.57
C GLU A 95 11.38 -13.65 8.94
N ILE A 96 10.33 -14.48 8.89
CA ILE A 96 10.38 -15.81 8.26
C ILE A 96 10.59 -15.67 6.76
N LEU A 97 9.81 -14.82 6.07
CA LEU A 97 9.95 -14.57 4.64
C LEU A 97 11.37 -14.15 4.27
N ASN A 98 11.96 -13.26 5.05
CA ASN A 98 13.34 -12.79 4.84
C ASN A 98 14.41 -13.88 5.13
N SER A 99 14.05 -14.94 5.85
CA SER A 99 14.94 -16.05 6.20
C SER A 99 14.77 -17.31 5.34
N THR A 100 13.70 -17.36 4.53
CA THR A 100 13.41 -18.50 3.64
C THR A 100 14.05 -18.34 2.28
N ASN A 101 14.27 -19.47 1.59
CA ASN A 101 14.71 -19.49 0.19
C ASN A 101 13.53 -19.61 -0.80
N VAL A 102 12.29 -19.57 -0.33
CA VAL A 102 11.09 -19.72 -1.17
C VAL A 102 10.71 -18.42 -1.86
N VAL A 103 10.95 -17.30 -1.19
CA VAL A 103 10.68 -15.96 -1.71
C VAL A 103 11.88 -15.05 -1.55
N GLN A 104 11.98 -14.07 -2.43
CA GLN A 104 12.95 -12.97 -2.34
C GLN A 104 12.21 -11.64 -2.23
N LYS A 105 12.69 -10.77 -1.35
CA LYS A 105 12.17 -9.42 -1.24
C LYS A 105 12.61 -8.60 -2.46
N LEU A 106 11.66 -8.03 -3.18
CA LEU A 106 11.92 -7.18 -4.34
C LEU A 106 12.21 -5.75 -3.89
N TYR A 107 11.29 -5.17 -3.12
CA TYR A 107 11.38 -3.80 -2.60
C TYR A 107 10.43 -3.63 -1.41
N SER A 108 10.41 -2.45 -0.83
CA SER A 108 9.38 -2.04 0.14
C SER A 108 8.74 -0.73 -0.29
N GLU A 109 7.52 -0.51 0.17
CA GLU A 109 6.83 0.76 0.09
C GLU A 109 6.41 1.25 1.47
N TYR A 110 6.47 2.55 1.66
CA TYR A 110 5.95 3.21 2.84
C TYR A 110 4.52 3.67 2.62
N MET A 111 3.61 3.19 3.44
CA MET A 111 2.32 3.83 3.64
C MET A 111 2.53 5.03 4.56
N MET A 112 2.26 6.22 4.07
CA MET A 112 2.47 7.44 4.84
C MET A 112 1.16 8.18 5.05
N LYS A 113 1.02 8.85 6.20
CA LYS A 113 -0.16 9.64 6.53
C LYS A 113 0.20 10.96 7.18
N ARG A 114 -0.67 11.95 6.97
CA ARG A 114 -0.57 13.25 7.62
C ARG A 114 -1.95 13.75 8.02
N HIS A 115 -2.10 14.15 9.29
CA HIS A 115 -3.24 14.92 9.75
C HIS A 115 -2.97 16.42 9.55
N ILE A 116 -3.93 17.14 9.00
CA ILE A 116 -3.84 18.59 8.74
C ILE A 116 -5.01 19.24 9.44
N GLU A 117 -4.70 20.11 10.41
CA GLU A 117 -5.69 20.87 11.14
C GLU A 117 -6.34 21.94 10.24
N SER A 118 -7.62 22.20 10.49
CA SER A 118 -8.32 23.29 9.81
C SER A 118 -7.67 24.64 10.14
N LYS A 119 -7.33 25.39 9.10
CA LYS A 119 -6.76 26.72 9.24
C LYS A 119 -7.44 27.70 8.29
N LYS A 120 -8.27 28.58 8.86
CA LYS A 120 -8.83 29.70 8.09
C LYS A 120 -7.71 30.67 7.70
N THR A 121 -7.40 30.73 6.43
CA THR A 121 -6.45 31.68 5.86
C THR A 121 -7.22 32.68 5.01
N THR A 122 -7.11 33.98 5.36
CA THR A 122 -7.85 35.06 4.69
C THR A 122 -7.23 35.50 3.37
N ASP A 123 -5.97 35.18 3.12
CA ASP A 123 -5.28 35.45 1.86
C ASP A 123 -4.09 34.50 1.73
N CYS A 124 -4.17 33.59 0.81
CA CYS A 124 -3.15 32.52 0.73
C CYS A 124 -2.17 32.72 -0.42
N GLY A 125 -2.36 33.72 -1.30
CA GLY A 125 -1.52 33.87 -2.50
C GLY A 125 -1.46 32.57 -3.32
N LEU A 126 -2.57 31.82 -3.38
CA LEU A 126 -2.64 30.48 -3.95
C LEU A 126 -3.04 30.46 -5.42
N ASP A 127 -3.09 31.63 -6.04
CA ASP A 127 -3.48 31.85 -7.45
C ASP A 127 -2.60 31.09 -8.46
N PHE A 128 -1.48 30.52 -8.01
CA PHE A 128 -0.60 29.74 -8.88
C PHE A 128 -1.03 28.28 -9.02
N LEU A 129 -1.99 27.79 -8.22
CA LEU A 129 -2.55 26.44 -8.33
C LEU A 129 -3.91 26.47 -9.04
N GLU A 130 -4.11 25.48 -9.87
CA GLU A 130 -5.38 25.13 -10.49
C GLU A 130 -5.87 23.82 -9.90
N LEU A 131 -7.02 23.86 -9.20
CA LEU A 131 -7.64 22.69 -8.60
C LEU A 131 -8.94 22.39 -9.35
N THR A 132 -8.96 21.28 -10.06
CA THR A 132 -10.12 20.80 -10.83
C THR A 132 -10.78 19.65 -10.08
N LYS A 133 -12.06 19.80 -9.76
CA LYS A 133 -12.84 18.70 -9.16
C LYS A 133 -13.10 17.63 -10.22
N THR A 134 -12.82 16.37 -9.89
CA THR A 134 -13.14 15.19 -10.69
C THR A 134 -14.30 14.41 -10.04
N GLU A 135 -14.72 13.32 -10.64
CA GLU A 135 -15.76 12.45 -10.08
C GLU A 135 -15.33 11.89 -8.71
N ASP A 136 -14.08 11.46 -8.59
CA ASP A 136 -13.55 10.75 -7.42
C ASP A 136 -12.70 11.64 -6.49
N GLY A 137 -12.50 12.93 -6.82
CA GLY A 137 -11.65 13.78 -6.01
C GLY A 137 -11.18 15.04 -6.70
N TYR A 138 -9.85 15.22 -6.82
CA TYR A 138 -9.28 16.43 -7.39
C TYR A 138 -8.04 16.15 -8.25
N LEU A 139 -7.92 16.93 -9.32
CA LEU A 139 -6.70 17.13 -10.09
C LEU A 139 -6.09 18.47 -9.69
N CYS A 140 -4.83 18.50 -9.35
CA CYS A 140 -4.11 19.71 -9.00
C CYS A 140 -2.91 19.92 -9.92
N GLU A 141 -2.82 21.10 -10.51
CA GLU A 141 -1.70 21.54 -11.33
C GLU A 141 -1.27 22.96 -10.94
N ASN A 142 -0.01 23.31 -11.19
CA ASN A 142 0.39 24.71 -11.13
C ASN A 142 0.22 25.39 -12.50
N LYS A 143 0.02 26.72 -12.53
CA LYS A 143 -0.18 27.50 -13.76
C LYS A 143 0.94 27.32 -14.80
N GLU A 144 2.16 27.09 -14.36
CA GLU A 144 3.30 26.85 -15.22
C GLU A 144 3.33 25.43 -15.80
N LYS A 145 2.37 24.57 -15.40
CA LYS A 145 2.29 23.16 -15.81
C LYS A 145 3.59 22.39 -15.56
N THR A 146 4.27 22.71 -14.46
CA THR A 146 5.52 22.07 -14.02
C THR A 146 5.31 21.09 -12.86
N PHE A 147 4.14 21.18 -12.21
CA PHE A 147 3.69 20.31 -11.13
C PHE A 147 2.31 19.76 -11.44
N PHE A 148 2.09 18.53 -11.05
CA PHE A 148 0.85 17.81 -11.19
C PHE A 148 0.69 16.80 -10.04
N CYS A 149 -0.52 16.62 -9.53
CA CYS A 149 -0.88 15.51 -8.67
C CYS A 149 -2.38 15.21 -8.72
N ARG A 150 -2.77 14.05 -8.22
CA ARG A 150 -4.16 13.65 -8.04
C ARG A 150 -4.46 13.37 -6.58
N LEU A 151 -5.70 13.57 -6.21
CA LEU A 151 -6.27 13.26 -4.91
C LEU A 151 -7.54 12.47 -5.13
N LEU A 152 -7.58 11.25 -4.63
CA LEU A 152 -8.80 10.47 -4.52
C LEU A 152 -9.46 10.81 -3.19
N SER A 153 -10.73 11.23 -3.23
CA SER A 153 -11.53 11.48 -2.04
C SER A 153 -12.17 10.18 -1.58
N TYR A 154 -12.04 9.86 -0.30
CA TYR A 154 -12.78 8.76 0.28
C TYR A 154 -13.30 9.12 1.67
N ASP A 155 -14.47 8.64 1.98
CA ASP A 155 -15.06 8.82 3.29
C ASP A 155 -14.34 7.89 4.26
N GLY A 156 -13.42 8.45 5.03
CA GLY A 156 -12.73 7.71 6.08
C GLY A 156 -13.74 7.21 7.10
N GLU A 157 -13.79 5.90 7.27
CA GLU A 157 -14.69 5.27 8.23
C GLU A 157 -14.60 5.93 9.61
N ALA A 158 -15.76 6.25 10.18
CA ALA A 158 -16.02 6.59 11.58
C ALA A 158 -15.49 7.93 12.15
N THR A 159 -14.73 8.75 11.46
CA THR A 159 -14.17 9.96 12.09
C THR A 159 -14.85 11.28 11.71
N GLY A 160 -15.74 11.29 10.71
CA GLY A 160 -16.34 12.52 10.17
C GLY A 160 -15.33 13.52 9.58
N LYS A 161 -14.09 13.07 9.34
CA LYS A 161 -13.01 13.86 8.73
C LYS A 161 -12.92 13.55 7.25
N GLN A 162 -12.70 14.57 6.44
CA GLN A 162 -12.42 14.40 5.03
C GLN A 162 -11.06 13.71 4.85
N SER A 163 -11.01 12.66 4.04
CA SER A 163 -9.79 11.89 3.78
C SER A 163 -9.46 11.89 2.29
N PHE A 164 -8.17 11.96 1.98
CA PHE A 164 -7.65 11.94 0.63
C PHE A 164 -6.50 10.95 0.48
N TYR A 165 -6.45 10.28 -0.66
CA TYR A 165 -5.29 9.54 -1.10
C TYR A 165 -4.56 10.33 -2.19
N LEU A 166 -3.31 10.73 -1.91
CA LEU A 166 -2.47 11.50 -2.81
C LEU A 166 -1.66 10.57 -3.69
N TYR A 167 -1.77 10.72 -5.00
CA TYR A 167 -1.06 9.87 -5.97
C TYR A 167 -0.64 10.67 -7.22
N GLU A 168 0.15 10.07 -8.09
CA GLU A 168 0.68 10.68 -9.32
C GLU A 168 1.31 12.06 -9.08
N VAL A 169 2.13 12.18 -8.03
CA VAL A 169 2.83 13.44 -7.75
C VAL A 169 4.02 13.60 -8.68
N GLU A 170 3.92 14.51 -9.61
CA GLU A 170 4.94 14.74 -10.63
C GLU A 170 5.46 16.18 -10.65
N VAL A 171 6.78 16.31 -10.84
CA VAL A 171 7.43 17.59 -11.17
C VAL A 171 8.25 17.40 -12.44
N LYS A 172 8.04 18.26 -13.44
CA LYS A 172 8.82 18.25 -14.67
C LYS A 172 10.32 18.29 -14.36
N LYS A 173 11.11 17.47 -15.05
CA LYS A 173 12.56 17.26 -14.79
C LYS A 173 13.32 18.57 -14.62
N MET A 174 13.05 19.58 -15.48
CA MET A 174 13.72 20.89 -15.43
C MET A 174 13.34 21.74 -14.21
N SER A 175 12.26 21.40 -13.50
CA SER A 175 11.75 22.13 -12.33
C SER A 175 11.99 21.39 -11.02
N ARG A 176 12.62 20.23 -11.05
CA ARG A 176 12.99 19.45 -9.84
C ARG A 176 14.05 20.18 -9.02
N ASN A 177 14.13 19.87 -7.73
CA ASN A 177 15.07 20.45 -6.76
C ASN A 177 14.98 21.99 -6.57
N LYS A 178 13.87 22.61 -7.01
CA LYS A 178 13.57 24.05 -6.87
C LYS A 178 12.47 24.33 -5.86
N GLY A 179 12.08 23.35 -5.05
CA GLY A 179 11.00 23.50 -4.05
C GLY A 179 9.58 23.46 -4.62
N VAL A 180 9.40 23.23 -5.93
CA VAL A 180 8.10 23.25 -6.61
C VAL A 180 7.09 22.32 -5.92
N ALA A 181 7.43 21.04 -5.72
CA ALA A 181 6.53 20.10 -5.05
C ALA A 181 6.17 20.53 -3.63
N THR A 182 7.17 20.99 -2.84
CA THR A 182 6.94 21.45 -1.46
C THR A 182 5.94 22.62 -1.45
N ASN A 183 6.12 23.62 -2.32
CA ASN A 183 5.27 24.79 -2.37
C ASN A 183 3.85 24.41 -2.84
N CYS A 184 3.72 23.61 -3.91
CA CYS A 184 2.43 23.21 -4.45
C CYS A 184 1.63 22.35 -3.47
N LEU A 185 2.26 21.34 -2.85
CA LEU A 185 1.58 20.48 -1.88
C LEU A 185 1.21 21.23 -0.60
N THR A 186 2.07 22.14 -0.12
CA THR A 186 1.72 23.00 1.03
C THR A 186 0.50 23.87 0.73
N ALA A 187 0.47 24.50 -0.44
CA ALA A 187 -0.64 25.33 -0.88
C ALA A 187 -1.92 24.49 -1.06
N LEU A 188 -1.84 23.33 -1.69
CA LEU A 188 -2.94 22.41 -1.88
C LEU A 188 -3.57 22.00 -0.54
N PHE A 189 -2.74 21.57 0.42
CA PHE A 189 -3.24 21.17 1.74
C PHE A 189 -3.85 22.34 2.51
N THR A 190 -3.32 23.55 2.32
CA THR A 190 -3.88 24.76 2.90
C THR A 190 -5.26 25.05 2.33
N LEU A 191 -5.45 24.91 1.01
CA LEU A 191 -6.74 25.09 0.36
C LEU A 191 -7.78 24.09 0.85
N LEU A 192 -7.42 22.81 0.88
CA LEU A 192 -8.34 21.73 1.26
C LEU A 192 -8.71 21.77 2.75
N SER A 193 -7.85 22.31 3.61
CA SER A 193 -8.08 22.35 5.06
C SER A 193 -8.78 23.63 5.56
N GLN A 194 -9.25 24.52 4.67
CA GLN A 194 -9.86 25.79 5.07
C GLN A 194 -11.12 25.62 5.92
N ASP A 195 -11.96 24.65 5.56
CA ASP A 195 -13.27 24.47 6.17
C ASP A 195 -13.28 23.37 7.24
N ALA A 196 -12.42 22.37 7.13
CA ALA A 196 -12.37 21.24 8.05
C ALA A 196 -10.96 20.63 8.12
N PRO A 197 -10.63 19.95 9.24
CA PRO A 197 -9.42 19.16 9.31
C PRO A 197 -9.52 17.98 8.35
N LEU A 198 -8.38 17.56 7.79
CA LEU A 198 -8.32 16.48 6.84
C LEU A 198 -7.19 15.49 7.14
N MET A 199 -7.33 14.28 6.62
CA MET A 199 -6.30 13.25 6.62
C MET A 199 -5.84 13.00 5.20
N VAL A 200 -4.53 13.00 4.97
CA VAL A 200 -3.93 12.65 3.67
C VAL A 200 -3.10 11.40 3.83
N TYR A 201 -3.32 10.45 2.93
CA TYR A 201 -2.56 9.22 2.82
C TYR A 201 -1.82 9.19 1.49
N LEU A 202 -0.71 8.49 1.44
CA LEU A 202 0.01 8.20 0.21
C LEU A 202 0.82 6.91 0.36
N GLN A 203 1.24 6.36 -0.76
CA GLN A 203 2.17 5.24 -0.84
C GLN A 203 3.40 5.66 -1.65
N VAL A 204 4.58 5.25 -1.23
CA VAL A 204 5.83 5.62 -1.90
C VAL A 204 6.88 4.54 -1.74
N GLY A 205 7.55 4.17 -2.84
CA GLY A 205 8.66 3.23 -2.78
C GLY A 205 9.75 3.71 -1.83
N SER A 206 10.21 2.84 -0.94
CA SER A 206 11.26 3.16 0.05
C SER A 206 12.58 3.56 -0.62
N TYR A 207 12.81 3.08 -1.84
CA TYR A 207 13.96 3.42 -2.70
C TYR A 207 13.85 4.82 -3.32
N ASN A 208 12.68 5.45 -3.32
CA ASN A 208 12.48 6.81 -3.83
C ASN A 208 12.81 7.84 -2.74
N GLU A 209 14.08 7.86 -2.32
CA GLU A 209 14.56 8.75 -1.24
C GLU A 209 14.16 10.21 -1.41
N PRO A 210 14.20 10.83 -2.63
CA PRO A 210 13.78 12.21 -2.80
C PRO A 210 12.29 12.43 -2.45
N ALA A 211 11.40 11.52 -2.82
CA ALA A 211 9.98 11.61 -2.51
C ALA A 211 9.72 11.35 -1.02
N VAL A 212 10.37 10.34 -0.43
CA VAL A 212 10.29 10.07 1.02
C VAL A 212 10.74 11.28 1.83
N HIS A 213 11.85 11.91 1.45
CA HIS A 213 12.33 13.14 2.10
C HIS A 213 11.35 14.31 1.97
N LEU A 214 10.77 14.49 0.77
CA LEU A 214 9.73 15.49 0.53
C LEU A 214 8.54 15.31 1.47
N TYR A 215 7.99 14.10 1.55
CA TYR A 215 6.81 13.83 2.36
C TYR A 215 7.09 13.95 3.86
N LYS A 216 8.23 13.45 4.34
CA LYS A 216 8.67 13.68 5.74
C LYS A 216 8.81 15.15 6.06
N LYS A 217 9.42 15.95 5.17
CA LYS A 217 9.52 17.42 5.33
C LYS A 217 8.15 18.09 5.35
N LEU A 218 7.17 17.55 4.63
CA LEU A 218 5.78 18.02 4.67
C LEU A 218 5.00 17.52 5.89
N GLY A 219 5.62 16.78 6.81
CA GLY A 219 5.01 16.31 8.05
C GLY A 219 4.18 15.03 7.88
N PHE A 220 4.49 14.21 6.88
CA PHE A 220 3.97 12.86 6.80
C PHE A 220 4.78 11.91 7.67
N ASP A 221 4.08 11.06 8.41
CA ASP A 221 4.66 9.96 9.17
C ASP A 221 4.48 8.64 8.43
N VAL A 222 5.47 7.77 8.51
CA VAL A 222 5.33 6.37 8.04
C VAL A 222 4.41 5.65 9.01
N SER A 223 3.27 5.18 8.51
CA SER A 223 2.33 4.38 9.31
C SER A 223 2.60 2.89 9.20
N GLU A 224 3.11 2.45 8.06
CA GLU A 224 3.42 1.06 7.78
C GLU A 224 4.50 0.99 6.68
N GLU A 225 5.31 -0.07 6.71
CA GLU A 225 6.19 -0.47 5.61
C GLU A 225 5.70 -1.82 5.09
N LEU A 226 5.37 -1.89 3.80
CA LEU A 226 4.98 -3.11 3.11
C LEU A 226 6.18 -3.65 2.31
N GLY A 227 6.53 -4.90 2.53
CA GLY A 227 7.50 -5.62 1.71
C GLY A 227 6.78 -6.35 0.58
N TYR A 228 7.36 -6.28 -0.60
CA TYR A 228 6.92 -6.98 -1.81
C TYR A 228 7.87 -8.13 -2.09
N TYR A 229 7.33 -9.32 -2.20
CA TYR A 229 8.11 -10.56 -2.35
C TYR A 229 7.65 -11.32 -3.59
N ALA A 230 8.62 -11.81 -4.35
CA ALA A 230 8.37 -12.76 -5.44
C ALA A 230 8.99 -14.12 -5.10
N PRO A 231 8.55 -15.20 -5.74
CA PRO A 231 9.20 -16.49 -5.59
C PRO A 231 10.66 -16.41 -6.05
N THR A 232 11.55 -17.15 -5.40
CA THR A 232 12.92 -17.30 -5.88
C THR A 232 12.92 -18.11 -7.16
N GLU A 233 13.66 -17.66 -8.17
CA GLU A 233 13.94 -18.48 -9.35
C GLU A 233 14.76 -19.72 -8.94
N GLU A 234 14.35 -20.92 -9.37
CA GLU A 234 15.12 -22.17 -9.19
C GLU A 234 16.40 -22.18 -10.04
#